data_724e3f0b3bb6b5c41a039452bcbd8e59
#
_entry.id   724e3f0b3bb6b5c41a039452bcbd8e59
#
_cell.length_a   1.000
_cell.length_b   1.000
_cell.length_c   1.000
_cell.angle_alpha   90.00
_cell.angle_beta   90.00
_cell.angle_gamma   90.00
#
_symmetry.space_group_name_H-M   'P 1'
#
loop_
_entity.id
_entity.type
_entity.pdbx_description
1 polymer ?
#
loop_
_entity_poly.entity_id
_entity_poly.type
_entity_poly.pdbx_seq_one_letter_code
_entity_poly.pdbx_strand_id
1 'polypeptide(L)'
;MEFAGFQLRNNLFVAPMAGVTDRPFRQLCKKMGAGLAVSEMVTSNSLLYGSAKTLRRANHTGEVAPISVQIAGADPQMMAQAARHNVDNGAQIIDINMGCPAKKVCNVMAGSALMQDETLVGRILDAVVGAIPDTPVTLKFRTGWNIANKNAPTIARIAESAGVRAVAIHGRTRCQQYTGEAEYDTIAMVKTLIRIPVIANGDITTPEKARHVLDVTGADGIMIGRAAQGRPWLFREIEHYLKTGEHLPPAEVMEIHSILLEHLEDLYAFYGPETGFKVARKHISWYTKGLVGSAAFRKEMNVLPSIEQQMQAVNDFFCRLAAEHAHLKYIEEALAA
;
A
#
# COMPACT_ATOMS: atom_id res chain seq x y z
N MET A 1 13.81 11.52 6.11
CA MET A 1 13.70 11.78 4.66
C MET A 1 12.77 12.95 4.45
N GLU A 2 13.17 13.96 3.66
CA GLU A 2 12.23 14.97 3.19
C GLU A 2 11.42 14.41 2.01
N PHE A 3 10.10 14.52 2.06
CA PHE A 3 9.19 14.00 1.04
C PHE A 3 7.96 14.91 0.94
N ALA A 4 7.75 15.49 -0.23
CA ALA A 4 6.60 16.35 -0.52
C ALA A 4 6.36 17.47 0.54
N GLY A 5 7.43 18.03 1.11
CA GLY A 5 7.39 19.06 2.15
C GLY A 5 7.25 18.54 3.60
N PHE A 6 7.24 17.23 3.80
CA PHE A 6 7.17 16.61 5.14
C PHE A 6 8.48 15.92 5.50
N GLN A 7 8.86 15.98 6.78
CA GLN A 7 9.94 15.18 7.34
C GLN A 7 9.40 13.81 7.76
N LEU A 8 9.71 12.78 6.97
CA LEU A 8 9.36 11.41 7.29
C LEU A 8 10.45 10.75 8.16
N ARG A 9 10.02 9.80 9.00
CA ARG A 9 10.90 8.96 9.83
C ARG A 9 11.98 8.24 9.01
N ASN A 10 11.58 7.71 7.85
CA ASN A 10 12.44 6.98 6.90
C ASN A 10 11.83 7.02 5.50
N ASN A 11 12.41 6.26 4.56
CA ASN A 11 12.00 6.18 3.17
C ASN A 11 11.20 4.90 2.82
N LEU A 12 10.45 4.37 3.79
CA LEU A 12 9.63 3.18 3.62
C LEU A 12 8.14 3.54 3.54
N PHE A 13 7.49 3.15 2.46
CA PHE A 13 6.11 3.51 2.15
C PHE A 13 5.20 2.29 2.14
N VAL A 14 3.98 2.42 2.68
CA VAL A 14 2.92 1.41 2.51
C VAL A 14 2.17 1.70 1.22
N ALA A 15 2.09 0.70 0.33
CA ALA A 15 1.37 0.83 -0.93
C ALA A 15 -0.15 0.87 -0.73
N PRO A 16 -0.88 1.69 -1.50
CA PRO A 16 -2.34 1.64 -1.55
C PRO A 16 -2.82 0.31 -2.14
N MET A 17 -3.56 -0.47 -1.35
CA MET A 17 -4.11 -1.76 -1.75
C MET A 17 -5.60 -1.81 -1.43
N ALA A 18 -6.45 -1.91 -2.45
CA ALA A 18 -7.90 -1.94 -2.29
C ALA A 18 -8.35 -3.12 -1.41
N GLY A 19 -9.11 -2.81 -0.37
CA GLY A 19 -9.56 -3.78 0.63
C GLY A 19 -8.50 -4.20 1.64
N VAL A 20 -7.33 -3.57 1.68
CA VAL A 20 -6.21 -3.92 2.56
C VAL A 20 -5.71 -2.74 3.36
N THR A 21 -5.35 -1.63 2.69
CA THR A 21 -4.78 -0.45 3.35
C THR A 21 -5.88 0.46 3.90
N ASP A 22 -6.78 -0.13 4.69
CA ASP A 22 -7.72 0.59 5.55
C ASP A 22 -6.97 1.30 6.70
N ARG A 23 -7.68 2.14 7.47
CA ARG A 23 -7.06 2.90 8.54
C ARG A 23 -6.34 2.01 9.58
N PRO A 24 -6.95 0.93 10.11
CA PRO A 24 -6.28 0.03 11.05
C PRO A 24 -4.95 -0.50 10.52
N PHE A 25 -4.92 -0.98 9.29
CA PHE A 25 -3.70 -1.52 8.68
C PHE A 25 -2.62 -0.44 8.45
N ARG A 26 -3.01 0.78 8.02
CA ARG A 26 -2.06 1.89 7.85
C ARG A 26 -1.43 2.30 9.18
N GLN A 27 -2.24 2.46 10.24
CA GLN A 27 -1.75 2.79 11.58
C GLN A 27 -0.81 1.73 12.11
N LEU A 28 -1.16 0.45 11.95
CA LEU A 28 -0.30 -0.66 12.33
C LEU A 28 1.04 -0.64 11.58
N CYS A 29 1.03 -0.49 10.26
CA CYS A 29 2.27 -0.42 9.49
C CYS A 29 3.16 0.78 9.91
N LYS A 30 2.55 1.93 10.20
CA LYS A 30 3.29 3.11 10.72
C LYS A 30 3.88 2.84 12.11
N LYS A 31 3.13 2.20 13.00
CA LYS A 31 3.61 1.73 14.31
C LYS A 31 4.79 0.77 14.15
N MET A 32 4.73 -0.10 13.14
CA MET A 32 5.79 -1.07 12.81
C MET A 32 6.95 -0.48 12.00
N GLY A 33 7.02 0.82 11.76
CA GLY A 33 8.20 1.48 11.20
C GLY A 33 8.04 2.04 9.79
N ALA A 34 6.87 1.98 9.16
CA ALA A 34 6.66 2.67 7.90
C ALA A 34 6.71 4.20 8.06
N GLY A 35 7.42 4.90 7.17
CA GLY A 35 7.53 6.36 7.17
C GLY A 35 6.24 7.04 6.70
N LEU A 36 5.57 6.46 5.69
CA LEU A 36 4.31 6.95 5.14
C LEU A 36 3.40 5.78 4.73
N ALA A 37 2.10 5.95 4.92
CA ALA A 37 1.10 5.03 4.40
C ALA A 37 0.11 5.78 3.51
N VAL A 38 -0.14 5.23 2.30
CA VAL A 38 -1.12 5.80 1.35
C VAL A 38 -2.45 5.07 1.52
N SER A 39 -3.56 5.81 1.56
CA SER A 39 -4.90 5.24 1.74
C SER A 39 -5.31 4.35 0.56
N GLU A 40 -6.35 3.54 0.75
CA GLU A 40 -7.06 2.92 -0.37
C GLU A 40 -7.57 4.00 -1.34
N MET A 41 -7.58 3.68 -2.64
CA MET A 41 -8.11 4.64 -3.62
C MET A 41 -9.61 4.91 -3.41
N VAL A 42 -9.95 6.19 -3.47
CA VAL A 42 -11.34 6.68 -3.53
C VAL A 42 -11.59 7.18 -4.95
N THR A 43 -12.65 6.70 -5.61
CA THR A 43 -12.96 7.18 -6.96
C THR A 43 -13.63 8.53 -6.89
N SER A 44 -13.28 9.46 -7.81
CA SER A 44 -13.82 10.82 -7.87
C SER A 44 -15.36 10.83 -7.92
N ASN A 45 -15.97 9.92 -8.69
CA ASN A 45 -17.42 9.78 -8.75
C ASN A 45 -18.06 9.32 -7.43
N SER A 46 -17.39 8.48 -6.64
CA SER A 46 -18.01 7.95 -5.42
C SER A 46 -17.98 8.94 -4.25
N LEU A 47 -17.15 9.97 -4.32
CA LEU A 47 -17.15 11.07 -3.35
C LEU A 47 -18.40 11.94 -3.47
N LEU A 48 -18.89 12.11 -4.69
CA LEU A 48 -20.10 12.92 -4.95
C LEU A 48 -21.40 12.18 -4.57
N TYR A 49 -21.39 10.84 -4.51
CA TYR A 49 -22.59 10.01 -4.29
C TYR A 49 -22.53 9.13 -3.04
N GLY A 50 -21.63 9.38 -2.12
CA GLY A 50 -21.50 8.93 -0.74
C GLY A 50 -22.05 7.57 -0.34
N SER A 51 -21.35 6.46 -0.64
CA SER A 51 -21.66 5.19 0.03
C SER A 51 -20.97 5.10 1.40
N ALA A 52 -21.55 4.36 2.36
CA ALA A 52 -20.92 4.09 3.65
C ALA A 52 -19.51 3.51 3.53
N LYS A 53 -19.22 2.78 2.45
CA LYS A 53 -17.89 2.27 2.12
C LYS A 53 -16.92 3.39 1.71
N THR A 54 -17.39 4.37 0.95
CA THR A 54 -16.60 5.53 0.53
C THR A 54 -16.28 6.43 1.72
N LEU A 55 -17.28 6.71 2.57
CA LEU A 55 -17.10 7.49 3.79
C LEU A 55 -16.08 6.85 4.74
N ARG A 56 -16.10 5.52 4.90
CA ARG A 56 -15.08 4.81 5.69
C ARG A 56 -13.68 4.95 5.10
N ARG A 57 -13.52 4.85 3.79
CA ARG A 57 -12.21 5.02 3.12
C ARG A 57 -11.66 6.44 3.24
N ALA A 58 -12.54 7.42 3.24
CA ALA A 58 -12.21 8.83 3.41
C ALA A 58 -12.07 9.24 4.89
N ASN A 59 -12.33 8.34 5.85
CA ASN A 59 -12.21 8.66 7.27
C ASN A 59 -10.75 8.52 7.71
N HIS A 60 -10.14 9.65 8.05
CA HIS A 60 -8.75 9.78 8.53
C HIS A 60 -8.68 10.16 10.01
N THR A 61 -9.79 10.14 10.74
CA THR A 61 -9.84 10.52 12.17
C THR A 61 -8.86 9.69 12.98
N GLY A 62 -7.94 10.35 13.68
CA GLY A 62 -6.92 9.72 14.52
C GLY A 62 -5.77 9.06 13.73
N GLU A 63 -5.67 9.29 12.41
CA GLU A 63 -4.54 8.79 11.63
C GLU A 63 -3.27 9.60 11.92
N VAL A 64 -2.12 8.92 11.90
CA VAL A 64 -0.82 9.56 12.14
C VAL A 64 -0.39 10.35 10.89
N ALA A 65 -0.06 11.64 11.09
CA ALA A 65 0.43 12.50 10.02
C ALA A 65 1.77 12.01 9.42
N PRO A 66 2.08 12.38 8.15
CA PRO A 66 1.19 13.03 7.20
C PRO A 66 0.14 12.07 6.63
N ILE A 67 -1.07 12.60 6.41
CA ILE A 67 -2.21 11.84 5.89
C ILE A 67 -2.19 11.90 4.35
N SER A 68 -1.89 10.78 3.70
CA SER A 68 -1.86 10.65 2.25
C SER A 68 -3.09 9.91 1.73
N VAL A 69 -3.88 10.59 0.90
CA VAL A 69 -5.13 10.08 0.36
C VAL A 69 -5.02 9.83 -1.13
N GLN A 70 -5.31 8.59 -1.57
CA GLN A 70 -5.28 8.26 -2.98
C GLN A 70 -6.63 8.43 -3.64
N ILE A 71 -6.66 9.20 -4.74
CA ILE A 71 -7.83 9.41 -5.60
C ILE A 71 -7.64 8.77 -6.98
N ALA A 72 -8.75 8.37 -7.61
CA ALA A 72 -8.75 7.76 -8.94
C ALA A 72 -9.93 8.26 -9.78
N GLY A 73 -9.70 8.57 -11.04
CA GLY A 73 -10.71 9.02 -11.99
C GLY A 73 -10.07 9.31 -13.35
N ALA A 74 -10.88 9.64 -14.34
CA ALA A 74 -10.45 9.97 -15.70
C ALA A 74 -10.86 11.38 -16.15
N ASP A 75 -11.76 12.03 -15.42
CA ASP A 75 -12.17 13.40 -15.73
C ASP A 75 -11.37 14.41 -14.90
N PRO A 76 -10.66 15.38 -15.56
CA PRO A 76 -9.82 16.34 -14.86
C PRO A 76 -10.56 17.20 -13.83
N GLN A 77 -11.79 17.65 -14.16
CA GLN A 77 -12.56 18.51 -13.25
C GLN A 77 -13.05 17.73 -12.02
N MET A 78 -13.54 16.51 -12.23
CA MET A 78 -13.97 15.64 -11.13
C MET A 78 -12.78 15.25 -10.24
N MET A 79 -11.59 15.03 -10.80
CA MET A 79 -10.37 14.76 -10.05
C MET A 79 -9.95 15.98 -9.22
N ALA A 80 -10.05 17.17 -9.76
CA ALA A 80 -9.80 18.43 -9.05
C ALA A 80 -10.78 18.63 -7.89
N GLN A 81 -12.08 18.36 -8.09
CA GLN A 81 -13.09 18.42 -7.04
C GLN A 81 -12.85 17.38 -5.95
N ALA A 82 -12.47 16.15 -6.33
CA ALA A 82 -12.13 15.09 -5.39
C ALA A 82 -10.90 15.45 -4.55
N ALA A 83 -9.90 16.08 -5.15
CA ALA A 83 -8.73 16.55 -4.42
C ALA A 83 -9.09 17.60 -3.36
N ARG A 84 -9.83 18.66 -3.73
CA ARG A 84 -10.31 19.68 -2.78
C ARG A 84 -11.10 19.05 -1.64
N HIS A 85 -12.08 18.20 -1.97
CA HIS A 85 -12.89 17.53 -0.96
C HIS A 85 -12.03 16.76 0.06
N ASN A 86 -11.01 16.03 -0.38
CA ASN A 86 -10.15 15.29 0.55
C ASN A 86 -9.25 16.23 1.37
N VAL A 87 -8.76 17.32 0.80
CA VAL A 87 -7.99 18.35 1.52
C VAL A 87 -8.86 19.00 2.60
N ASP A 88 -10.10 19.39 2.28
CA ASP A 88 -11.06 19.95 3.23
C ASP A 88 -11.40 18.99 4.37
N ASN A 89 -11.24 17.67 4.14
CA ASN A 89 -11.41 16.63 5.14
C ASN A 89 -10.09 16.16 5.80
N GLY A 90 -9.02 16.94 5.67
CA GLY A 90 -7.79 16.75 6.43
C GLY A 90 -6.69 15.95 5.71
N ALA A 91 -6.82 15.66 4.42
CA ALA A 91 -5.72 15.11 3.65
C ALA A 91 -4.57 16.13 3.55
N GLN A 92 -3.35 15.67 3.80
CA GLN A 92 -2.13 16.49 3.75
C GLN A 92 -1.31 16.22 2.49
N ILE A 93 -1.54 15.09 1.84
CA ILE A 93 -0.97 14.71 0.54
C ILE A 93 -2.09 14.08 -0.29
N ILE A 94 -2.23 14.50 -1.54
CA ILE A 94 -3.11 13.84 -2.51
C ILE A 94 -2.27 12.97 -3.44
N ASP A 95 -2.53 11.67 -3.44
CA ASP A 95 -1.90 10.72 -4.34
C ASP A 95 -2.84 10.35 -5.49
N ILE A 96 -2.37 10.43 -6.73
CA ILE A 96 -3.17 10.12 -7.92
C ILE A 96 -2.86 8.69 -8.36
N ASN A 97 -3.91 7.86 -8.53
CA ASN A 97 -3.79 6.50 -9.00
C ASN A 97 -3.80 6.42 -10.54
N MET A 98 -2.66 6.05 -11.13
CA MET A 98 -2.54 5.65 -12.53
C MET A 98 -1.89 4.27 -12.68
N GLY A 99 -2.06 3.40 -11.66
CA GLY A 99 -1.43 2.07 -11.63
C GLY A 99 -2.38 0.90 -11.43
N CYS A 100 -3.64 1.12 -11.04
CA CYS A 100 -4.61 0.04 -10.80
C CYS A 100 -4.92 -0.73 -12.09
N PRO A 101 -4.64 -2.07 -12.17
CA PRO A 101 -4.88 -2.85 -13.38
C PRO A 101 -6.28 -3.47 -13.44
N ALA A 102 -7.11 -3.24 -12.43
CA ALA A 102 -8.43 -3.87 -12.31
C ALA A 102 -9.34 -3.49 -13.50
N LYS A 103 -9.96 -4.51 -14.13
CA LYS A 103 -10.84 -4.30 -15.30
C LYS A 103 -11.90 -3.23 -15.04
N LYS A 104 -12.57 -3.26 -13.87
CA LYS A 104 -13.59 -2.29 -13.50
C LYS A 104 -13.09 -0.84 -13.50
N VAL A 105 -11.84 -0.61 -13.15
CA VAL A 105 -11.21 0.72 -13.14
C VAL A 105 -10.76 1.11 -14.55
N CYS A 106 -10.11 0.18 -15.26
CA CYS A 106 -9.62 0.43 -16.62
C CYS A 106 -10.78 0.63 -17.63
N ASN A 107 -11.92 -0.02 -17.45
CA ASN A 107 -13.08 0.12 -18.34
C ASN A 107 -13.69 1.54 -18.34
N VAL A 108 -13.43 2.34 -17.32
CA VAL A 108 -13.81 3.75 -17.24
C VAL A 108 -12.62 4.68 -17.50
N MET A 109 -11.62 4.21 -18.22
CA MET A 109 -10.37 4.91 -18.57
C MET A 109 -9.60 5.47 -17.36
N ALA A 110 -9.79 4.90 -16.17
CA ALA A 110 -9.08 5.30 -14.95
C ALA A 110 -7.95 4.31 -14.59
N GLY A 111 -7.16 4.65 -13.59
CA GLY A 111 -6.02 3.82 -13.15
C GLY A 111 -4.98 3.66 -14.25
N SER A 112 -4.50 2.45 -14.48
CA SER A 112 -3.43 2.20 -15.46
C SER A 112 -3.86 2.38 -16.94
N ALA A 113 -5.15 2.48 -17.24
CA ALA A 113 -5.62 2.80 -18.58
C ALA A 113 -5.22 4.21 -19.03
N LEU A 114 -5.11 5.15 -18.09
CA LEU A 114 -4.67 6.52 -18.35
C LEU A 114 -3.28 6.59 -18.98
N MET A 115 -2.42 5.63 -18.73
CA MET A 115 -1.07 5.60 -19.31
C MET A 115 -1.07 5.48 -20.85
N GLN A 116 -2.22 5.16 -21.48
CA GLN A 116 -2.35 5.13 -22.93
C GLN A 116 -2.66 6.50 -23.55
N ASP A 117 -2.97 7.51 -22.74
CA ASP A 117 -3.29 8.88 -23.17
C ASP A 117 -2.48 9.89 -22.32
N GLU A 118 -1.27 10.17 -22.76
CA GLU A 118 -0.34 11.08 -22.09
C GLU A 118 -0.88 12.53 -22.03
N THR A 119 -1.67 12.94 -23.02
CA THR A 119 -2.33 14.25 -23.03
C THR A 119 -3.38 14.35 -21.92
N LEU A 120 -4.20 13.31 -21.75
CA LEU A 120 -5.17 13.25 -20.65
C LEU A 120 -4.49 13.19 -19.29
N VAL A 121 -3.38 12.46 -19.18
CA VAL A 121 -2.56 12.45 -17.94
C VAL A 121 -2.15 13.87 -17.58
N GLY A 122 -1.56 14.64 -18.51
CA GLY A 122 -1.18 16.04 -18.27
C GLY A 122 -2.37 16.89 -17.79
N ARG A 123 -3.50 16.83 -18.49
CA ARG A 123 -4.72 17.57 -18.12
C ARG A 123 -5.24 17.24 -16.72
N ILE A 124 -5.19 15.96 -16.32
CA ILE A 124 -5.60 15.56 -14.98
C ILE A 124 -4.64 16.11 -13.92
N LEU A 125 -3.33 15.99 -14.15
CA LEU A 125 -2.32 16.46 -13.20
C LEU A 125 -2.37 17.99 -13.04
N ASP A 126 -2.46 18.75 -14.14
CA ASP A 126 -2.60 20.22 -14.12
C ASP A 126 -3.87 20.64 -13.36
N ALA A 127 -5.00 19.98 -13.61
CA ALA A 127 -6.26 20.29 -12.94
C ALA A 127 -6.21 20.01 -11.44
N VAL A 128 -5.59 18.91 -11.01
CA VAL A 128 -5.47 18.55 -9.59
C VAL A 128 -4.49 19.48 -8.88
N VAL A 129 -3.28 19.67 -9.42
CA VAL A 129 -2.27 20.55 -8.82
C VAL A 129 -2.77 21.99 -8.73
N GLY A 130 -3.40 22.51 -9.78
CA GLY A 130 -3.97 23.85 -9.80
C GLY A 130 -5.15 24.03 -8.83
N ALA A 131 -5.85 22.95 -8.50
CA ALA A 131 -7.00 22.99 -7.57
C ALA A 131 -6.61 23.08 -6.10
N ILE A 132 -5.42 22.61 -5.71
CA ILE A 132 -4.93 22.51 -4.33
C ILE A 132 -3.46 22.99 -4.24
N PRO A 133 -3.17 24.26 -4.55
CA PRO A 133 -1.80 24.76 -4.73
C PRO A 133 -0.92 24.60 -3.46
N ASP A 134 -1.53 24.62 -2.28
CA ASP A 134 -0.85 24.53 -0.99
C ASP A 134 -0.69 23.08 -0.50
N THR A 135 -1.29 22.10 -1.19
CA THR A 135 -1.22 20.68 -0.81
C THR A 135 -0.42 19.89 -1.84
N PRO A 136 0.64 19.18 -1.43
CA PRO A 136 1.44 18.41 -2.36
C PRO A 136 0.65 17.28 -3.03
N VAL A 137 0.88 17.12 -4.33
CA VAL A 137 0.32 16.05 -5.15
C VAL A 137 1.42 15.05 -5.45
N THR A 138 1.13 13.75 -5.30
CA THR A 138 1.99 12.64 -5.73
C THR A 138 1.29 11.77 -6.76
N LEU A 139 2.04 10.98 -7.51
CA LEU A 139 1.51 10.13 -8.57
C LEU A 139 2.00 8.70 -8.44
N LYS A 140 1.09 7.72 -8.46
CA LYS A 140 1.45 6.30 -8.48
C LYS A 140 1.02 5.64 -9.79
N PHE A 141 1.98 5.06 -10.52
CA PHE A 141 1.75 4.44 -11.83
C PHE A 141 2.59 3.19 -12.05
N ARG A 142 2.54 2.62 -13.26
CA ARG A 142 3.28 1.42 -13.68
C ARG A 142 4.33 1.79 -14.72
N THR A 143 5.16 0.81 -15.15
CA THR A 143 6.17 1.02 -16.20
C THR A 143 5.56 1.32 -17.57
N GLY A 144 4.31 0.93 -17.81
CA GLY A 144 3.57 1.19 -19.05
C GLY A 144 2.32 0.32 -19.15
N TRP A 145 1.66 0.37 -20.31
CA TRP A 145 0.51 -0.47 -20.60
C TRP A 145 0.91 -1.93 -20.83
N ASN A 146 1.89 -2.18 -21.69
CA ASN A 146 2.45 -3.49 -22.00
C ASN A 146 3.97 -3.40 -22.23
N ILE A 147 4.63 -4.51 -22.47
CA ILE A 147 6.09 -4.59 -22.63
C ILE A 147 6.57 -3.74 -23.83
N ALA A 148 5.80 -3.69 -24.91
CA ALA A 148 6.14 -2.89 -26.09
C ALA A 148 5.89 -1.39 -25.90
N ASN A 149 5.10 -1.01 -24.89
CA ASN A 149 4.76 0.38 -24.59
C ASN A 149 5.00 0.68 -23.10
N LYS A 150 6.27 0.86 -22.76
CA LYS A 150 6.75 1.29 -21.44
C LYS A 150 7.01 2.81 -21.48
N ASN A 151 5.99 3.60 -21.23
CA ASN A 151 6.06 5.06 -21.28
C ASN A 151 6.19 5.76 -19.93
N ALA A 152 6.57 5.03 -18.88
CA ALA A 152 6.83 5.62 -17.56
C ALA A 152 7.78 6.83 -17.60
N PRO A 153 8.86 6.87 -18.40
CA PRO A 153 9.71 8.05 -18.51
C PRO A 153 8.98 9.31 -18.99
N THR A 154 8.09 9.19 -19.98
CA THR A 154 7.26 10.29 -20.49
C THR A 154 6.26 10.74 -19.41
N ILE A 155 5.55 9.82 -18.79
CA ILE A 155 4.59 10.12 -17.71
C ILE A 155 5.28 10.83 -16.53
N ALA A 156 6.48 10.41 -16.16
CA ALA A 156 7.24 11.04 -15.08
C ALA A 156 7.62 12.50 -15.38
N ARG A 157 8.05 12.79 -16.62
CA ARG A 157 8.33 14.16 -17.07
C ARG A 157 7.08 15.04 -17.09
N ILE A 158 5.95 14.50 -17.56
CA ILE A 158 4.66 15.20 -17.54
C ILE A 158 4.30 15.51 -16.07
N ALA A 159 4.45 14.55 -15.16
CA ALA A 159 4.15 14.74 -13.74
C ALA A 159 5.02 15.84 -13.12
N GLU A 160 6.33 15.81 -13.34
CA GLU A 160 7.23 16.85 -12.84
C GLU A 160 6.87 18.25 -13.41
N SER A 161 6.59 18.34 -14.71
CA SER A 161 6.19 19.59 -15.38
C SER A 161 4.88 20.14 -14.86
N ALA A 162 3.93 19.28 -14.49
CA ALA A 162 2.64 19.66 -13.90
C ALA A 162 2.75 20.07 -12.41
N GLY A 163 3.92 19.95 -11.79
CA GLY A 163 4.14 20.32 -10.39
C GLY A 163 3.87 19.20 -9.36
N VAL A 164 3.78 17.94 -9.80
CA VAL A 164 3.76 16.77 -8.90
C VAL A 164 5.04 16.74 -8.06
N ARG A 165 4.92 16.40 -6.78
CA ARG A 165 6.02 16.47 -5.81
C ARG A 165 6.79 15.16 -5.61
N ALA A 166 6.25 14.04 -6.03
CA ALA A 166 6.93 12.75 -6.02
C ALA A 166 6.19 11.73 -6.88
N VAL A 167 6.89 10.70 -7.34
CA VAL A 167 6.29 9.60 -8.11
C VAL A 167 6.62 8.24 -7.48
N ALA A 168 5.64 7.32 -7.49
CA ALA A 168 5.84 5.93 -7.11
C ALA A 168 5.59 5.01 -8.31
N ILE A 169 6.56 4.16 -8.67
CA ILE A 169 6.51 3.37 -9.89
C ILE A 169 6.51 1.88 -9.56
N HIS A 170 5.45 1.18 -9.97
CA HIS A 170 5.42 -0.28 -9.88
C HIS A 170 6.15 -0.89 -11.08
N GLY A 171 7.18 -1.70 -10.80
CA GLY A 171 8.06 -2.36 -11.78
C GLY A 171 7.38 -3.43 -12.65
N ARG A 172 6.13 -3.23 -13.02
CA ARG A 172 5.36 -4.06 -13.96
C ARG A 172 4.48 -3.20 -14.84
N THR A 173 4.24 -3.67 -16.06
CA THR A 173 3.22 -3.08 -16.93
C THR A 173 1.81 -3.47 -16.48
N ARG A 174 0.79 -2.78 -17.01
CA ARG A 174 -0.62 -3.13 -16.75
C ARG A 174 -0.95 -4.55 -17.21
N CYS A 175 -0.47 -4.97 -18.38
CA CYS A 175 -0.78 -6.29 -18.94
C CYS A 175 -0.16 -7.44 -18.13
N GLN A 176 0.99 -7.23 -17.50
CA GLN A 176 1.58 -8.20 -16.59
C GLN A 176 0.76 -8.39 -15.30
N GLN A 177 -0.03 -7.41 -14.90
CA GLN A 177 -0.75 -7.40 -13.60
C GLN A 177 0.20 -7.69 -12.43
N TYR A 178 0.27 -8.96 -11.99
CA TYR A 178 1.16 -9.46 -10.93
C TYR A 178 1.95 -10.70 -11.34
N THR A 179 1.90 -11.09 -12.65
CA THR A 179 2.65 -12.22 -13.17
C THR A 179 4.11 -11.87 -13.46
N GLY A 180 4.99 -12.86 -13.39
CA GLY A 180 6.43 -12.69 -13.55
C GLY A 180 7.03 -11.85 -12.41
N GLU A 181 8.22 -11.30 -12.60
CA GLU A 181 8.93 -10.47 -11.66
C GLU A 181 8.78 -8.98 -11.97
N ALA A 182 8.88 -8.13 -10.93
CA ALA A 182 8.99 -6.70 -11.10
C ALA A 182 10.39 -6.37 -11.65
N GLU A 183 10.44 -5.52 -12.68
CA GLU A 183 11.70 -5.00 -13.21
C GLU A 183 12.01 -3.64 -12.63
N TYR A 184 13.28 -3.29 -12.56
CA TYR A 184 13.74 -2.06 -11.93
C TYR A 184 14.45 -1.10 -12.89
N ASP A 185 14.79 -1.54 -14.09
CA ASP A 185 15.51 -0.75 -15.10
C ASP A 185 14.73 0.50 -15.51
N THR A 186 13.42 0.36 -15.73
CA THR A 186 12.56 1.52 -16.05
C THR A 186 12.52 2.51 -14.88
N ILE A 187 12.54 2.04 -13.62
CA ILE A 187 12.56 2.91 -12.43
C ILE A 187 13.89 3.65 -12.35
N ALA A 188 15.01 2.94 -12.54
CA ALA A 188 16.34 3.53 -12.60
C ALA A 188 16.43 4.60 -13.70
N MET A 189 15.92 4.31 -14.91
CA MET A 189 15.86 5.27 -16.01
C MET A 189 15.06 6.53 -15.61
N VAL A 190 13.88 6.37 -15.03
CA VAL A 190 13.07 7.52 -14.58
C VAL A 190 13.84 8.35 -13.56
N LYS A 191 14.52 7.71 -12.61
CA LYS A 191 15.30 8.43 -11.58
C LYS A 191 16.39 9.33 -12.19
N THR A 192 16.95 8.97 -13.34
CA THR A 192 17.94 9.82 -14.03
C THR A 192 17.31 10.99 -14.83
N LEU A 193 15.99 10.93 -15.10
CA LEU A 193 15.30 11.86 -15.99
C LEU A 193 14.54 12.99 -15.27
N ILE A 194 14.21 12.81 -13.99
CA ILE A 194 13.44 13.78 -13.20
C ILE A 194 14.18 14.10 -11.90
N ARG A 195 13.84 15.24 -11.30
CA ARG A 195 14.46 15.73 -10.05
C ARG A 195 13.61 15.46 -8.82
N ILE A 196 12.29 15.27 -9.00
CA ILE A 196 11.39 14.95 -7.90
C ILE A 196 11.66 13.53 -7.38
N PRO A 197 11.38 13.25 -6.11
CA PRO A 197 11.58 11.93 -5.51
C PRO A 197 10.90 10.81 -6.29
N VAL A 198 11.62 9.70 -6.48
CA VAL A 198 11.15 8.47 -7.11
C VAL A 198 11.09 7.36 -6.05
N ILE A 199 9.94 6.73 -5.91
CA ILE A 199 9.69 5.63 -4.97
C ILE A 199 9.54 4.34 -5.76
N ALA A 200 10.45 3.38 -5.55
CA ALA A 200 10.42 2.09 -6.23
C ALA A 200 9.41 1.14 -5.56
N ASN A 201 8.60 0.47 -6.38
CA ASN A 201 7.59 -0.47 -5.90
C ASN A 201 7.60 -1.76 -6.74
N GLY A 202 7.42 -2.90 -6.11
CA GLY A 202 7.30 -4.23 -6.74
C GLY A 202 8.20 -5.27 -6.10
N ASP A 203 7.64 -6.39 -5.68
CA ASP A 203 8.30 -7.60 -5.16
C ASP A 203 9.38 -7.36 -4.08
N ILE A 204 9.21 -6.34 -3.25
CA ILE A 204 10.08 -6.05 -2.13
C ILE A 204 9.56 -6.85 -0.93
N THR A 205 10.19 -7.99 -0.66
CA THR A 205 9.70 -9.00 0.30
C THR A 205 10.65 -9.25 1.46
N THR A 206 11.91 -8.80 1.36
CA THR A 206 12.94 -8.98 2.39
C THR A 206 13.77 -7.71 2.57
N PRO A 207 14.52 -7.57 3.68
CA PRO A 207 15.46 -6.47 3.88
C PRO A 207 16.53 -6.38 2.80
N GLU A 208 17.08 -7.52 2.35
CA GLU A 208 18.10 -7.56 1.29
C GLU A 208 17.52 -7.09 -0.05
N LYS A 209 16.28 -7.54 -0.37
CA LYS A 209 15.61 -7.08 -1.59
C LYS A 209 15.35 -5.58 -1.55
N ALA A 210 15.03 -5.03 -0.36
CA ALA A 210 14.88 -3.60 -0.17
C ALA A 210 16.18 -2.84 -0.46
N ARG A 211 17.32 -3.30 0.08
CA ARG A 211 18.64 -2.74 -0.21
C ARG A 211 18.96 -2.84 -1.70
N HIS A 212 18.84 -4.04 -2.26
CA HIS A 212 19.10 -4.28 -3.68
C HIS A 212 18.31 -3.32 -4.59
N VAL A 213 17.00 -3.14 -4.32
CA VAL A 213 16.16 -2.26 -5.12
C VAL A 213 16.62 -0.81 -5.05
N LEU A 214 16.98 -0.32 -3.86
CA LEU A 214 17.55 1.03 -3.70
C LEU A 214 18.87 1.18 -4.48
N ASP A 215 19.74 0.21 -4.39
CA ASP A 215 21.08 0.23 -5.01
C ASP A 215 20.97 0.22 -6.56
N VAL A 216 20.11 -0.64 -7.14
CA VAL A 216 20.01 -0.76 -8.61
C VAL A 216 19.16 0.35 -9.24
N THR A 217 18.25 0.97 -8.48
CA THR A 217 17.39 2.03 -9.02
C THR A 217 17.88 3.44 -8.72
N GLY A 218 18.65 3.62 -7.66
CA GLY A 218 18.95 4.93 -7.10
C GLY A 218 17.70 5.67 -6.59
N ALA A 219 16.58 4.97 -6.38
CA ALA A 219 15.33 5.55 -5.90
C ALA A 219 15.49 6.16 -4.51
N ASP A 220 14.72 7.21 -4.22
CA ASP A 220 14.78 7.92 -2.94
C ASP A 220 14.09 7.14 -1.81
N GLY A 221 13.22 6.20 -2.17
CA GLY A 221 12.54 5.33 -1.22
C GLY A 221 11.92 4.11 -1.89
N ILE A 222 11.34 3.25 -1.07
CA ILE A 222 10.68 2.02 -1.52
C ILE A 222 9.26 1.93 -0.98
N MET A 223 8.37 1.35 -1.79
CA MET A 223 6.98 1.15 -1.42
C MET A 223 6.64 -0.35 -1.38
N ILE A 224 6.12 -0.80 -0.25
CA ILE A 224 5.84 -2.19 0.05
C ILE A 224 4.33 -2.41 0.05
N GLY A 225 3.87 -3.41 -0.70
CA GLY A 225 2.47 -3.81 -0.78
C GLY A 225 2.23 -5.17 -0.14
N ARG A 226 2.04 -6.18 -0.96
CA ARG A 226 1.63 -7.54 -0.57
C ARG A 226 2.48 -8.19 0.53
N ALA A 227 3.78 -7.90 0.54
CA ALA A 227 4.69 -8.45 1.54
C ALA A 227 4.41 -7.99 2.98
N ALA A 228 3.69 -6.87 3.16
CA ALA A 228 3.26 -6.39 4.48
C ALA A 228 1.99 -7.08 4.99
N GLN A 229 1.26 -7.81 4.12
CA GLN A 229 0.05 -8.54 4.51
C GLN A 229 0.43 -9.72 5.42
N GLY A 230 -0.07 -9.68 6.66
CA GLY A 230 0.28 -10.67 7.68
C GLY A 230 1.70 -10.53 8.25
N ARG A 231 2.47 -9.53 7.79
CA ARG A 231 3.84 -9.25 8.25
C ARG A 231 4.11 -7.74 8.33
N PRO A 232 3.33 -6.96 9.07
CA PRO A 232 3.54 -5.50 9.14
C PRO A 232 4.89 -5.13 9.78
N TRP A 233 5.47 -5.97 10.62
CA TRP A 233 6.81 -5.78 11.19
C TRP A 233 7.95 -5.85 10.15
N LEU A 234 7.68 -6.22 8.90
CA LEU A 234 8.65 -6.16 7.81
C LEU A 234 9.24 -4.74 7.64
N PHE A 235 8.45 -3.68 7.90
CA PHE A 235 8.97 -2.31 7.88
C PHE A 235 10.06 -2.08 8.91
N ARG A 236 9.91 -2.59 10.13
CA ARG A 236 10.93 -2.52 11.19
C ARG A 236 12.20 -3.30 10.81
N GLU A 237 12.04 -4.49 10.25
CA GLU A 237 13.15 -5.32 9.79
C GLU A 237 13.94 -4.62 8.68
N ILE A 238 13.26 -4.06 7.69
CA ILE A 238 13.90 -3.31 6.60
C ILE A 238 14.57 -2.04 7.13
N GLU A 239 13.89 -1.26 7.98
CA GLU A 239 14.48 -0.04 8.56
C GLU A 239 15.79 -0.34 9.28
N HIS A 240 15.81 -1.39 10.10
CA HIS A 240 17.01 -1.81 10.83
C HIS A 240 18.13 -2.21 9.87
N TYR A 241 17.84 -3.11 8.93
CA TYR A 241 18.81 -3.59 7.97
C TYR A 241 19.39 -2.48 7.07
N LEU A 242 18.57 -1.56 6.61
CA LEU A 242 19.04 -0.42 5.82
C LEU A 242 19.96 0.51 6.59
N LYS A 243 19.79 0.62 7.92
CA LYS A 243 20.61 1.46 8.80
C LYS A 243 21.91 0.78 9.23
N THR A 244 21.88 -0.51 9.53
CA THR A 244 22.98 -1.23 10.20
C THR A 244 23.68 -2.24 9.31
N GLY A 245 23.03 -2.76 8.27
CA GLY A 245 23.48 -3.92 7.49
C GLY A 245 23.21 -5.26 8.18
N GLU A 246 22.63 -5.27 9.37
CA GLU A 246 22.38 -6.46 10.16
C GLU A 246 20.89 -6.78 10.23
N HIS A 247 20.54 -8.05 10.38
CA HIS A 247 19.16 -8.48 10.61
C HIS A 247 18.77 -8.31 12.07
N LEU A 248 17.51 -7.92 12.29
CA LEU A 248 16.87 -8.12 13.59
C LEU A 248 16.70 -9.61 13.86
N PRO A 249 16.73 -10.04 15.13
CA PRO A 249 16.24 -11.36 15.50
C PRO A 249 14.82 -11.59 14.93
N PRO A 250 14.49 -12.82 14.51
CA PRO A 250 13.12 -13.14 14.09
C PRO A 250 12.12 -12.76 15.17
N ALA A 251 10.95 -12.25 14.77
CA ALA A 251 9.88 -11.93 15.72
C ALA A 251 9.42 -13.20 16.47
N GLU A 252 9.18 -13.06 17.76
CA GLU A 252 8.66 -14.16 18.58
C GLU A 252 7.20 -14.45 18.27
N VAL A 253 6.79 -15.71 18.44
CA VAL A 253 5.40 -16.14 18.22
C VAL A 253 4.41 -15.29 19.01
N MET A 254 4.71 -15.02 20.30
CA MET A 254 3.83 -14.22 21.17
C MET A 254 3.83 -12.73 20.82
N GLU A 255 4.92 -12.19 20.28
CA GLU A 255 4.93 -10.83 19.72
C GLU A 255 3.97 -10.71 18.54
N ILE A 256 4.06 -11.66 17.60
CA ILE A 256 3.19 -11.68 16.41
C ILE A 256 1.73 -11.88 16.79
N HIS A 257 1.46 -12.74 17.78
CA HIS A 257 0.14 -12.93 18.36
C HIS A 257 -0.44 -11.61 18.88
N SER A 258 0.32 -10.88 19.69
CA SER A 258 -0.11 -9.58 20.23
C SER A 258 -0.39 -8.55 19.12
N ILE A 259 0.48 -8.49 18.10
CA ILE A 259 0.27 -7.61 16.92
C ILE A 259 -1.02 -7.98 16.18
N LEU A 260 -1.30 -9.28 16.01
CA LEU A 260 -2.52 -9.71 15.34
C LEU A 260 -3.76 -9.37 16.17
N LEU A 261 -3.77 -9.64 17.48
CA LEU A 261 -4.91 -9.33 18.34
C LEU A 261 -5.24 -7.83 18.32
N GLU A 262 -4.24 -6.96 18.50
CA GLU A 262 -4.43 -5.50 18.40
C GLU A 262 -5.02 -5.10 17.03
N HIS A 263 -4.49 -5.66 15.95
CA HIS A 263 -5.03 -5.40 14.62
C HIS A 263 -6.49 -5.85 14.44
N LEU A 264 -6.87 -6.99 15.03
CA LEU A 264 -8.25 -7.49 14.98
C LEU A 264 -9.19 -6.59 15.77
N GLU A 265 -8.81 -6.14 16.96
CA GLU A 265 -9.58 -5.21 17.78
C GLU A 265 -9.83 -3.90 17.03
N ASP A 266 -8.78 -3.34 16.41
CA ASP A 266 -8.89 -2.13 15.58
C ASP A 266 -9.82 -2.33 14.38
N LEU A 267 -9.79 -3.50 13.73
CA LEU A 267 -10.68 -3.83 12.62
C LEU A 267 -12.15 -3.93 13.09
N TYR A 268 -12.40 -4.57 14.23
CA TYR A 268 -13.76 -4.67 14.78
C TYR A 268 -14.31 -3.30 15.20
N ALA A 269 -13.48 -2.47 15.81
CA ALA A 269 -13.85 -1.11 16.18
C ALA A 269 -14.13 -0.24 14.93
N PHE A 270 -13.31 -0.36 13.89
CA PHE A 270 -13.42 0.45 12.68
C PHE A 270 -14.61 0.06 11.77
N TYR A 271 -14.83 -1.23 11.58
CA TYR A 271 -15.86 -1.74 10.67
C TYR A 271 -17.19 -2.05 11.36
N GLY A 272 -17.20 -2.11 12.70
CA GLY A 272 -18.29 -2.65 13.49
C GLY A 272 -18.32 -4.19 13.48
N PRO A 273 -19.10 -4.81 14.38
CA PRO A 273 -19.00 -6.25 14.65
C PRO A 273 -19.28 -7.12 13.42
N GLU A 274 -20.32 -6.81 12.63
CA GLU A 274 -20.70 -7.67 11.50
C GLU A 274 -19.72 -7.61 10.33
N THR A 275 -19.22 -6.40 9.99
CA THR A 275 -18.31 -6.21 8.86
C THR A 275 -16.87 -6.51 9.28
N GLY A 276 -16.45 -6.07 10.45
CA GLY A 276 -15.12 -6.29 11.01
C GLY A 276 -14.80 -7.78 11.12
N PHE A 277 -15.74 -8.56 11.62
CA PHE A 277 -15.64 -10.02 11.70
C PHE A 277 -15.33 -10.69 10.34
N LYS A 278 -16.00 -10.24 9.27
CA LYS A 278 -15.76 -10.77 7.91
C LYS A 278 -14.42 -10.29 7.33
N VAL A 279 -14.07 -9.03 7.59
CA VAL A 279 -12.81 -8.43 7.12
C VAL A 279 -11.62 -9.07 7.82
N ALA A 280 -11.73 -9.35 9.11
CA ALA A 280 -10.69 -9.99 9.93
C ALA A 280 -10.20 -11.33 9.36
N ARG A 281 -11.10 -12.14 8.79
CA ARG A 281 -10.78 -13.48 8.24
C ARG A 281 -9.61 -13.47 7.26
N LYS A 282 -9.55 -12.48 6.36
CA LYS A 282 -8.45 -12.38 5.39
C LYS A 282 -7.12 -12.02 6.07
N HIS A 283 -7.15 -11.14 7.08
CA HIS A 283 -5.95 -10.77 7.83
C HIS A 283 -5.44 -11.96 8.64
N ILE A 284 -6.29 -12.65 9.39
CA ILE A 284 -5.94 -13.88 10.10
C ILE A 284 -5.32 -14.89 9.12
N SER A 285 -5.92 -15.05 7.93
CA SER A 285 -5.38 -15.96 6.90
C SER A 285 -3.98 -15.56 6.44
N TRP A 286 -3.68 -14.25 6.30
CA TRP A 286 -2.34 -13.79 5.93
C TRP A 286 -1.32 -13.99 7.04
N TYR A 287 -1.66 -13.69 8.30
CA TYR A 287 -0.75 -13.89 9.43
C TYR A 287 -0.41 -15.36 9.67
N THR A 288 -1.32 -16.26 9.30
CA THR A 288 -1.15 -17.70 9.53
C THR A 288 -0.72 -18.47 8.29
N LYS A 289 -0.59 -17.81 7.12
CA LYS A 289 -0.20 -18.48 5.87
C LYS A 289 1.17 -19.14 6.04
N GLY A 290 1.25 -20.45 5.73
CA GLY A 290 2.49 -21.21 5.77
C GLY A 290 2.92 -21.72 7.16
N LEU A 291 2.17 -21.43 8.22
CA LEU A 291 2.47 -21.97 9.54
C LEU A 291 1.98 -23.42 9.67
N VAL A 292 2.64 -24.19 10.53
CA VAL A 292 2.24 -25.58 10.85
C VAL A 292 0.80 -25.60 11.35
N GLY A 293 -0.04 -26.50 10.83
CA GLY A 293 -1.46 -26.64 11.20
C GLY A 293 -2.37 -25.51 10.70
N SER A 294 -1.86 -24.50 10.01
CA SER A 294 -2.63 -23.30 9.64
C SER A 294 -3.75 -23.57 8.62
N ALA A 295 -3.63 -24.59 7.77
CA ALA A 295 -4.69 -24.92 6.81
C ALA A 295 -5.97 -25.39 7.51
N ALA A 296 -5.86 -26.30 8.49
CA ALA A 296 -6.97 -26.75 9.31
C ALA A 296 -7.55 -25.60 10.14
N PHE A 297 -6.69 -24.81 10.78
CA PHE A 297 -7.09 -23.63 11.55
C PHE A 297 -7.89 -22.62 10.70
N ARG A 298 -7.42 -22.28 9.49
CA ARG A 298 -8.15 -21.33 8.61
C ARG A 298 -9.51 -21.89 8.18
N LYS A 299 -9.64 -23.21 7.96
CA LYS A 299 -10.91 -23.84 7.62
C LYS A 299 -11.90 -23.71 8.77
N GLU A 300 -11.47 -24.02 10.00
CA GLU A 300 -12.26 -23.87 11.22
C GLU A 300 -12.65 -22.42 11.49
N MET A 301 -11.68 -21.51 11.50
CA MET A 301 -11.86 -20.09 11.79
C MET A 301 -12.88 -19.43 10.83
N ASN A 302 -12.94 -19.86 9.57
CA ASN A 302 -13.84 -19.26 8.57
C ASN A 302 -15.33 -19.56 8.81
N VAL A 303 -15.67 -20.57 9.59
CA VAL A 303 -17.06 -20.95 9.91
C VAL A 303 -17.49 -20.49 11.30
N LEU A 304 -16.60 -19.93 12.10
CA LEU A 304 -16.95 -19.42 13.44
C LEU A 304 -18.00 -18.31 13.33
N PRO A 305 -18.99 -18.27 14.24
CA PRO A 305 -20.14 -17.37 14.12
C PRO A 305 -19.95 -16.03 14.86
N SER A 306 -18.94 -15.87 15.73
CA SER A 306 -18.79 -14.66 16.54
C SER A 306 -17.33 -14.18 16.65
N ILE A 307 -17.18 -12.90 17.02
CA ILE A 307 -15.87 -12.28 17.30
C ILE A 307 -15.16 -12.99 18.43
N GLU A 308 -15.87 -13.31 19.51
CA GLU A 308 -15.32 -13.94 20.70
C GLU A 308 -14.71 -15.30 20.35
N GLN A 309 -15.43 -16.10 19.56
CA GLN A 309 -14.93 -17.40 19.12
C GLN A 309 -13.75 -17.24 18.13
N GLN A 310 -13.78 -16.22 17.27
CA GLN A 310 -12.69 -15.94 16.36
C GLN A 310 -11.41 -15.53 17.12
N MET A 311 -11.54 -14.65 18.13
CA MET A 311 -10.43 -14.24 19.00
C MET A 311 -9.89 -15.43 19.82
N GLN A 312 -10.78 -16.26 20.38
CA GLN A 312 -10.39 -17.45 21.14
C GLN A 312 -9.63 -18.44 20.25
N ALA A 313 -10.12 -18.71 19.03
CA ALA A 313 -9.45 -19.61 18.10
C ALA A 313 -8.04 -19.10 17.68
N VAL A 314 -7.89 -17.79 17.49
CA VAL A 314 -6.57 -17.17 17.22
C VAL A 314 -5.66 -17.35 18.44
N ASN A 315 -6.15 -17.07 19.64
CA ASN A 315 -5.40 -17.23 20.87
C ASN A 315 -4.90 -18.66 21.04
N ASP A 316 -5.80 -19.64 20.92
CA ASP A 316 -5.47 -21.06 21.07
C ASP A 316 -4.46 -21.54 20.03
N PHE A 317 -4.58 -21.06 18.77
CA PHE A 317 -3.65 -21.40 17.71
C PHE A 317 -2.23 -20.90 18.01
N PHE A 318 -2.09 -19.63 18.38
CA PHE A 318 -0.78 -19.05 18.66
C PHE A 318 -0.17 -19.54 19.98
N CYS A 319 -0.98 -19.81 21.02
CA CYS A 319 -0.51 -20.41 22.25
C CYS A 319 0.07 -21.82 22.02
N ARG A 320 -0.56 -22.63 21.17
CA ARG A 320 -0.01 -23.94 20.78
C ARG A 320 1.33 -23.79 20.05
N LEU A 321 1.42 -22.86 19.08
CA LEU A 321 2.67 -22.61 18.37
C LEU A 321 3.80 -22.16 19.32
N ALA A 322 3.48 -21.27 20.27
CA ALA A 322 4.45 -20.76 21.25
C ALA A 322 4.94 -21.85 22.23
N ALA A 323 4.10 -22.84 22.53
CA ALA A 323 4.50 -23.98 23.35
C ALA A 323 5.56 -24.87 22.66
N GLU A 324 5.58 -24.89 21.34
CA GLU A 324 6.50 -25.70 20.55
C GLU A 324 7.72 -24.91 20.05
N HIS A 325 7.55 -23.60 19.78
CA HIS A 325 8.55 -22.78 19.12
C HIS A 325 8.55 -21.34 19.65
N ALA A 326 9.73 -20.78 19.91
CA ALA A 326 9.88 -19.36 20.24
C ALA A 326 9.58 -18.45 19.03
N HIS A 327 9.95 -18.88 17.81
CA HIS A 327 9.78 -18.14 16.57
C HIS A 327 8.94 -18.92 15.56
N LEU A 328 8.23 -18.19 14.66
CA LEU A 328 7.42 -18.82 13.62
C LEU A 328 8.27 -19.67 12.69
N LYS A 329 7.82 -20.89 12.44
CA LYS A 329 8.35 -21.78 11.42
C LYS A 329 7.38 -21.86 10.25
N TYR A 330 7.84 -21.48 9.06
CA TYR A 330 7.09 -21.57 7.83
C TYR A 330 7.40 -22.90 7.13
N ILE A 331 6.37 -23.54 6.56
CA ILE A 331 6.55 -24.71 5.70
C ILE A 331 7.08 -24.22 4.35
N GLU A 332 8.14 -24.84 3.82
CA GLU A 332 8.83 -24.40 2.60
C GLU A 332 7.91 -24.20 1.38
N GLU A 333 6.85 -25.00 1.23
CA GLU A 333 5.84 -24.87 0.16
C GLU A 333 5.09 -23.51 0.17
N ALA A 334 5.05 -22.82 1.29
CA ALA A 334 4.31 -21.57 1.41
C ALA A 334 5.14 -20.32 1.07
N LEU A 335 6.45 -20.43 0.97
CA LEU A 335 7.35 -19.34 0.59
C LEU A 335 7.47 -19.20 -0.94
N ALA A 336 7.06 -20.20 -1.70
CA ALA A 336 7.14 -20.25 -3.16
C ALA A 336 5.88 -19.73 -3.89
N ALA A 337 4.84 -19.31 -3.19
CA ALA A 337 3.57 -18.80 -3.72
C ALA A 337 3.35 -17.35 -3.22
#